data_690a1fc0208b07061d93a92059ef61fa
#
_entry.id   690a1fc0208b07061d93a92059ef61fa
#
_cell.length_a   1.000
_cell.length_b   1.000
_cell.length_c   1.000
_cell.angle_alpha   90.00
_cell.angle_beta   90.00
_cell.angle_gamma   90.00
#
_symmetry.space_group_name_H-M   'P 1'
#
loop_
_entity.id
_entity.type
_entity.pdbx_description
1 polymer ?
#
loop_
_entity_poly.entity_id
_entity_poly.type
_entity_poly.pdbx_seq_one_letter_code
_entity_poly.pdbx_strand_id
1 'polypeptide(L)'
;MRIIPSSELIINGDGTIFHLHLKPEQLADIVILVGDPGRVAMISEYFDTKECEVANREFLTVTGTYKGKRMTVMSTGIGIGNIDICVTELDALANIDFATRQVKDNFRQLTLVRLGTSGAIQQDIEVGEVVFARTSLGFDGLISYYEGRDDVCDLDLERAFVEHTSWYAKLPAPYFVDANKELFELFKDSTREGITIAAPGFYAPQGRWVRVAPHDKSLNEKIESFTYGNRRITNFEMEGSALAGLAALLGHRAATICTIIAQRVAKSACTDYKPFVRRMIEMALDKLSTL
;
A
#
# COMPACT_ATOMS: atom_id res chain seq x y z
N MET A 1 20.14 -13.79 20.31
CA MET A 1 18.97 -13.23 19.58
C MET A 1 17.78 -13.12 20.54
N ARG A 2 16.92 -12.10 20.37
CA ARG A 2 15.69 -11.95 21.17
C ARG A 2 14.71 -13.07 20.84
N ILE A 3 14.13 -13.72 21.87
CA ILE A 3 12.98 -14.62 21.72
C ILE A 3 11.73 -13.73 21.79
N ILE A 4 10.90 -13.77 20.76
CA ILE A 4 9.68 -12.94 20.66
C ILE A 4 8.59 -13.56 21.55
N PRO A 5 8.05 -12.84 22.55
CA PRO A 5 6.99 -13.34 23.41
C PRO A 5 5.72 -13.72 22.64
N SER A 6 4.93 -14.66 23.19
CA SER A 6 3.67 -15.10 22.57
C SER A 6 2.61 -14.00 22.48
N SER A 7 2.70 -12.97 23.31
CA SER A 7 1.82 -11.81 23.26
C SER A 7 2.18 -10.80 22.15
N GLU A 8 3.40 -10.87 21.62
CA GLU A 8 3.85 -9.97 20.53
C GLU A 8 3.76 -10.64 19.16
N LEU A 9 4.03 -11.94 19.07
CA LEU A 9 3.80 -12.73 17.87
C LEU A 9 2.86 -13.87 18.20
N ILE A 10 1.59 -13.75 17.84
CA ILE A 10 0.59 -14.76 18.11
C ILE A 10 0.59 -15.79 16.99
N ILE A 11 0.80 -17.07 17.36
CA ILE A 11 0.74 -18.21 16.45
C ILE A 11 -0.41 -19.10 16.93
N ASN A 12 -1.31 -19.46 16.02
CA ASN A 12 -2.46 -20.31 16.29
C ASN A 12 -2.02 -21.75 16.58
N GLY A 13 -2.89 -22.54 17.20
CA GLY A 13 -2.60 -23.94 17.56
C GLY A 13 -2.33 -24.85 16.36
N ASP A 14 -2.74 -24.45 15.16
CA ASP A 14 -2.48 -25.15 13.89
C ASP A 14 -1.18 -24.69 13.19
N GLY A 15 -0.41 -23.79 13.84
CA GLY A 15 0.86 -23.26 13.34
C GLY A 15 0.71 -22.10 12.36
N THR A 16 -0.49 -21.56 12.14
CA THR A 16 -0.71 -20.37 11.32
C THR A 16 -0.47 -19.09 12.11
N ILE A 17 -0.09 -17.99 11.41
CA ILE A 17 -0.03 -16.66 12.01
C ILE A 17 -1.45 -16.14 12.29
N PHE A 18 -1.60 -15.25 13.27
CA PHE A 18 -2.88 -14.97 13.90
C PHE A 18 -3.95 -14.37 12.96
N HIS A 19 -3.64 -13.25 12.32
CA HIS A 19 -4.66 -12.56 11.51
C HIS A 19 -4.73 -13.10 10.09
N LEU A 20 -3.60 -13.27 9.40
CA LEU A 20 -3.56 -13.75 8.03
C LEU A 20 -3.92 -15.25 7.91
N HIS A 21 -3.79 -15.99 8.99
CA HIS A 21 -4.08 -17.44 9.06
C HIS A 21 -3.29 -18.26 8.05
N LEU A 22 -2.06 -17.80 7.75
CA LEU A 22 -1.13 -18.43 6.81
C LEU A 22 0.00 -19.14 7.55
N LYS A 23 0.59 -20.13 6.89
CA LYS A 23 1.86 -20.75 7.25
C LYS A 23 2.98 -20.22 6.37
N PRO A 24 4.26 -20.26 6.85
CA PRO A 24 5.40 -19.75 6.08
C PRO A 24 5.54 -20.28 4.65
N GLU A 25 5.24 -21.58 4.44
CA GLU A 25 5.34 -22.26 3.15
C GLU A 25 4.26 -21.80 2.14
N GLN A 26 3.16 -21.22 2.62
CA GLN A 26 2.07 -20.73 1.78
C GLN A 26 2.35 -19.37 1.17
N LEU A 27 3.38 -18.65 1.67
CA LEU A 27 3.74 -17.30 1.20
C LEU A 27 4.73 -17.34 0.03
N ALA A 28 4.43 -16.64 -1.08
CA ALA A 28 5.36 -16.37 -2.16
C ALA A 28 6.24 -15.12 -1.88
N ASP A 29 7.35 -14.94 -2.61
CA ASP A 29 8.21 -13.76 -2.48
C ASP A 29 7.58 -12.50 -3.10
N ILE A 30 6.71 -12.67 -4.08
CA ILE A 30 5.93 -11.60 -4.69
C ILE A 30 4.52 -11.64 -4.09
N VAL A 31 4.12 -10.56 -3.43
CA VAL A 31 2.82 -10.42 -2.79
C VAL A 31 2.07 -9.24 -3.38
N ILE A 32 0.93 -9.51 -3.98
CA ILE A 32 0.03 -8.50 -4.52
C ILE A 32 -1.03 -8.20 -3.45
N LEU A 33 -1.09 -6.94 -3.01
CA LEU A 33 -2.01 -6.46 -2.00
C LEU A 33 -3.16 -5.68 -2.62
N VAL A 34 -4.40 -5.99 -2.21
CA VAL A 34 -5.60 -5.30 -2.66
C VAL A 34 -6.50 -4.96 -1.48
N GLY A 35 -7.29 -3.89 -1.56
CA GLY A 35 -8.21 -3.53 -0.46
C GLY A 35 -9.45 -4.43 -0.41
N ASP A 36 -9.96 -4.84 -1.57
CA ASP A 36 -11.23 -5.55 -1.73
C ASP A 36 -11.00 -7.06 -1.93
N PRO A 37 -11.58 -7.95 -1.08
CA PRO A 37 -11.51 -9.40 -1.27
C PRO A 37 -12.00 -9.86 -2.66
N GLY A 38 -12.99 -9.18 -3.25
CA GLY A 38 -13.44 -9.47 -4.61
C GLY A 38 -12.37 -9.28 -5.68
N ARG A 39 -11.37 -8.43 -5.43
CA ARG A 39 -10.23 -8.23 -6.33
C ARG A 39 -9.22 -9.37 -6.25
N VAL A 40 -9.14 -10.07 -5.13
CA VAL A 40 -8.33 -11.30 -5.02
C VAL A 40 -8.82 -12.34 -6.03
N ALA A 41 -10.13 -12.57 -6.12
CA ALA A 41 -10.73 -13.44 -7.12
C ALA A 41 -10.37 -12.99 -8.54
N MET A 42 -10.54 -11.68 -8.85
CA MET A 42 -10.20 -11.12 -10.17
C MET A 42 -8.75 -11.36 -10.59
N ILE A 43 -7.79 -11.30 -9.64
CA ILE A 43 -6.36 -11.53 -9.91
C ILE A 43 -6.07 -13.01 -10.03
N SER A 44 -6.59 -13.82 -9.11
CA SER A 44 -6.35 -15.27 -9.09
C SER A 44 -7.01 -16.03 -10.24
N GLU A 45 -7.97 -15.40 -10.98
CA GLU A 45 -8.48 -15.92 -12.26
C GLU A 45 -7.40 -16.05 -13.33
N TYR A 46 -6.33 -15.22 -13.27
CA TYR A 46 -5.19 -15.26 -14.20
C TYR A 46 -4.12 -16.29 -13.83
N PHE A 47 -4.19 -16.89 -12.64
CA PHE A 47 -3.16 -17.84 -12.21
C PHE A 47 -3.28 -19.16 -12.99
N ASP A 48 -2.12 -19.65 -13.46
CA ASP A 48 -2.02 -20.94 -14.13
C ASP A 48 -2.35 -22.11 -13.19
N THR A 49 -1.93 -21.96 -11.91
CA THR A 49 -2.20 -22.91 -10.83
C THR A 49 -2.58 -22.16 -9.55
N LYS A 50 -3.37 -22.78 -8.70
CA LYS A 50 -3.65 -22.31 -7.33
C LYS A 50 -3.17 -23.36 -6.35
N GLU A 51 -2.28 -22.97 -5.43
CA GLU A 51 -1.69 -23.85 -4.42
C GLU A 51 -2.52 -23.89 -3.14
N CYS A 52 -2.99 -22.71 -2.71
CA CYS A 52 -3.84 -22.58 -1.53
C CYS A 52 -4.75 -21.35 -1.64
N GLU A 53 -5.85 -21.42 -0.92
CA GLU A 53 -6.77 -20.31 -0.68
C GLU A 53 -7.11 -20.31 0.81
N VAL A 54 -6.91 -19.17 1.47
CA VAL A 54 -7.14 -19.00 2.91
C VAL A 54 -7.93 -17.74 3.14
N ALA A 55 -9.02 -17.83 3.89
CA ALA A 55 -9.86 -16.68 4.27
C ALA A 55 -9.97 -16.60 5.79
N ASN A 56 -9.64 -15.45 6.34
CA ASN A 56 -9.86 -15.13 7.75
C ASN A 56 -10.15 -13.63 7.88
N ARG A 57 -11.27 -13.27 8.48
CA ARG A 57 -11.74 -11.89 8.59
C ARG A 57 -11.82 -11.23 7.20
N GLU A 58 -11.22 -10.03 7.03
CA GLU A 58 -11.08 -9.32 5.75
C GLU A 58 -9.93 -9.82 4.87
N PHE A 59 -9.10 -10.71 5.39
CA PHE A 59 -7.92 -11.24 4.70
C PHE A 59 -8.30 -12.50 3.91
N LEU A 60 -8.40 -12.36 2.60
CA LEU A 60 -8.52 -13.47 1.65
C LEU A 60 -7.19 -13.59 0.91
N THR A 61 -6.55 -14.73 0.96
CA THR A 61 -5.25 -14.98 0.34
C THR A 61 -5.34 -16.14 -0.64
N VAL A 62 -4.79 -15.96 -1.83
CA VAL A 62 -4.58 -17.03 -2.81
C VAL A 62 -3.12 -17.03 -3.24
N THR A 63 -2.45 -18.17 -3.11
CA THR A 63 -1.09 -18.37 -3.65
C THR A 63 -1.17 -19.32 -4.84
N GLY A 64 -0.41 -19.01 -5.89
CA GLY A 64 -0.39 -19.79 -7.12
C GLY A 64 0.74 -19.34 -8.05
N THR A 65 0.65 -19.70 -9.33
CA THR A 65 1.63 -19.32 -10.35
C THR A 65 0.97 -18.53 -11.48
N TYR A 66 1.69 -17.55 -12.00
CA TYR A 66 1.36 -16.84 -13.23
C TYR A 66 2.58 -16.79 -14.14
N LYS A 67 2.46 -17.33 -15.36
CA LYS A 67 3.58 -17.48 -16.30
C LYS A 67 4.81 -18.14 -15.65
N GLY A 68 4.57 -19.16 -14.82
CA GLY A 68 5.60 -19.89 -14.09
C GLY A 68 6.20 -19.18 -12.87
N LYS A 69 5.81 -17.92 -12.58
CA LYS A 69 6.25 -17.18 -11.39
C LYS A 69 5.26 -17.39 -10.25
N ARG A 70 5.76 -17.84 -9.09
CA ARG A 70 4.96 -18.02 -7.89
C ARG A 70 4.62 -16.67 -7.26
N MET A 71 3.33 -16.41 -7.02
CA MET A 71 2.81 -15.16 -6.47
C MET A 71 1.75 -15.45 -5.40
N THR A 72 1.64 -14.56 -4.43
CA THR A 72 0.53 -14.49 -3.48
C THR A 72 -0.29 -13.25 -3.79
N VAL A 73 -1.60 -13.35 -3.88
CA VAL A 73 -2.52 -12.21 -3.86
C VAL A 73 -3.31 -12.23 -2.57
N MET A 74 -3.43 -11.07 -1.91
CA MET A 74 -4.12 -10.97 -0.62
C MET A 74 -4.93 -9.69 -0.51
N SER A 75 -6.14 -9.79 0.04
CA SER A 75 -6.89 -8.60 0.48
C SER A 75 -6.40 -8.12 1.84
N THR A 76 -6.34 -6.81 2.01
CA THR A 76 -5.96 -6.16 3.25
C THR A 76 -7.15 -5.55 4.01
N GLY A 77 -8.32 -5.45 3.34
CA GLY A 77 -9.35 -4.52 3.79
C GLY A 77 -8.94 -3.07 3.52
N ILE A 78 -9.55 -2.13 4.22
CA ILE A 78 -9.35 -0.69 4.03
C ILE A 78 -8.60 -0.11 5.23
N GLY A 79 -7.59 0.70 4.94
CA GLY A 79 -6.95 1.59 5.90
C GLY A 79 -5.64 1.09 6.50
N ILE A 80 -4.99 2.01 7.16
CA ILE A 80 -3.60 1.92 7.63
C ILE A 80 -3.41 0.83 8.69
N GLY A 81 -4.36 0.68 9.63
CA GLY A 81 -4.23 -0.33 10.70
C GLY A 81 -4.18 -1.76 10.17
N ASN A 82 -4.88 -2.04 9.08
CA ASN A 82 -4.81 -3.34 8.42
C ASN A 82 -3.46 -3.56 7.73
N ILE A 83 -2.86 -2.51 7.18
CA ILE A 83 -1.53 -2.59 6.56
C ILE A 83 -0.46 -2.88 7.61
N ASP A 84 -0.57 -2.30 8.79
CA ASP A 84 0.31 -2.62 9.93
C ASP A 84 0.31 -4.11 10.24
N ILE A 85 -0.88 -4.70 10.37
CA ILE A 85 -1.05 -6.14 10.58
C ILE A 85 -0.47 -6.95 9.41
N CYS A 86 -0.86 -6.61 8.18
CA CYS A 86 -0.47 -7.36 7.00
C CYS A 86 1.05 -7.39 6.81
N VAL A 87 1.70 -6.23 6.83
CA VAL A 87 3.14 -6.14 6.53
C VAL A 87 3.95 -6.80 7.64
N THR A 88 3.58 -6.59 8.91
CA THR A 88 4.26 -7.20 10.05
C THR A 88 4.11 -8.74 10.05
N GLU A 89 2.90 -9.25 9.76
CA GLU A 89 2.68 -10.70 9.72
C GLU A 89 3.28 -11.36 8.47
N LEU A 90 3.33 -10.67 7.31
CA LEU A 90 4.03 -11.15 6.13
C LEU A 90 5.55 -11.22 6.36
N ASP A 91 6.14 -10.20 7.01
CA ASP A 91 7.54 -10.26 7.43
C ASP A 91 7.79 -11.41 8.41
N ALA A 92 6.93 -11.60 9.40
CA ALA A 92 7.05 -12.70 10.37
C ALA A 92 7.00 -14.08 9.68
N LEU A 93 6.11 -14.29 8.72
CA LEU A 93 6.05 -15.51 7.91
C LEU A 93 7.35 -15.74 7.12
N ALA A 94 7.95 -14.67 6.60
CA ALA A 94 9.19 -14.75 5.83
C ALA A 94 10.42 -14.95 6.73
N ASN A 95 10.52 -14.20 7.84
CA ASN A 95 11.78 -13.95 8.53
C ASN A 95 11.81 -14.41 9.98
N ILE A 96 10.72 -14.94 10.54
CA ILE A 96 10.71 -15.50 11.90
C ILE A 96 10.59 -17.04 11.84
N ASP A 97 11.43 -17.73 12.61
CA ASP A 97 11.25 -19.15 12.88
C ASP A 97 10.17 -19.30 13.99
N PHE A 98 9.04 -19.89 13.64
CA PHE A 98 7.90 -20.02 14.56
C PHE A 98 8.14 -21.02 15.71
N ALA A 99 9.06 -21.98 15.51
CA ALA A 99 9.40 -22.95 16.56
C ALA A 99 10.30 -22.35 17.64
N THR A 100 11.31 -21.57 17.21
CA THR A 100 12.25 -20.92 18.13
C THR A 100 11.82 -19.50 18.52
N ARG A 101 10.88 -18.90 17.79
CA ARG A 101 10.41 -17.54 17.95
C ARG A 101 11.52 -16.50 17.82
N GLN A 102 12.46 -16.75 16.95
CA GLN A 102 13.63 -15.89 16.70
C GLN A 102 13.68 -15.47 15.23
N VAL A 103 14.31 -14.34 14.96
CA VAL A 103 14.59 -13.90 13.59
C VAL A 103 15.54 -14.90 12.93
N LYS A 104 15.23 -15.31 11.70
CA LYS A 104 16.07 -16.22 10.91
C LYS A 104 17.39 -15.53 10.53
N ASP A 105 18.47 -16.30 10.43
CA ASP A 105 19.77 -15.77 10.00
C ASP A 105 19.76 -15.36 8.52
N ASN A 106 18.98 -16.05 7.69
CA ASN A 106 18.83 -15.76 6.27
C ASN A 106 17.60 -14.89 6.04
N PHE A 107 17.81 -13.61 5.73
CA PHE A 107 16.74 -12.68 5.41
C PHE A 107 16.09 -13.02 4.07
N ARG A 108 14.77 -13.14 4.07
CA ARG A 108 13.92 -13.35 2.89
C ARG A 108 13.24 -12.03 2.54
N GLN A 109 13.72 -11.38 1.47
CA GLN A 109 13.13 -10.14 0.99
C GLN A 109 11.84 -10.39 0.23
N LEU A 110 10.75 -9.75 0.63
CA LEU A 110 9.48 -9.76 -0.09
C LEU A 110 9.40 -8.59 -1.07
N THR A 111 8.61 -8.78 -2.13
CA THR A 111 8.18 -7.74 -3.06
C THR A 111 6.70 -7.52 -2.88
N LEU A 112 6.31 -6.40 -2.27
CA LEU A 112 4.96 -6.06 -1.89
C LEU A 112 4.39 -5.02 -2.86
N VAL A 113 3.44 -5.40 -3.73
CA VAL A 113 2.86 -4.49 -4.72
C VAL A 113 1.37 -4.33 -4.48
N ARG A 114 0.97 -3.12 -4.07
CA ARG A 114 -0.44 -2.80 -3.88
C ARG A 114 -1.07 -2.35 -5.19
N LEU A 115 -2.16 -3.01 -5.59
CA LEU A 115 -3.00 -2.63 -6.72
C LEU A 115 -4.32 -2.07 -6.20
N GLY A 116 -4.43 -0.74 -6.25
CA GLY A 116 -5.52 0.01 -5.65
C GLY A 116 -6.38 0.79 -6.65
N THR A 117 -7.35 1.52 -6.07
CA THR A 117 -8.12 2.55 -6.76
C THR A 117 -7.95 3.87 -6.03
N SER A 118 -8.01 4.98 -6.73
CA SER A 118 -7.76 6.29 -6.14
C SER A 118 -8.54 7.41 -6.84
N GLY A 119 -8.53 8.59 -6.21
CA GLY A 119 -9.11 9.81 -6.79
C GLY A 119 -8.04 10.81 -7.15
N ALA A 120 -8.00 11.25 -8.42
CA ALA A 120 -7.08 12.27 -8.89
C ALA A 120 -7.39 13.64 -8.28
N ILE A 121 -6.33 14.41 -7.97
CA ILE A 121 -6.44 15.79 -7.47
C ILE A 121 -5.86 16.81 -8.47
N GLN A 122 -5.32 16.35 -9.58
CA GLN A 122 -4.81 17.19 -10.66
C GLN A 122 -5.75 17.12 -11.86
N GLN A 123 -6.05 18.26 -12.47
CA GLN A 123 -7.02 18.35 -13.58
C GLN A 123 -6.61 17.55 -14.83
N ASP A 124 -5.30 17.41 -15.06
CA ASP A 124 -4.73 16.71 -16.22
C ASP A 124 -4.58 15.19 -16.02
N ILE A 125 -5.11 14.64 -14.94
CA ILE A 125 -5.12 13.19 -14.68
C ILE A 125 -6.53 12.67 -14.87
N GLU A 126 -6.72 11.80 -15.87
CA GLU A 126 -8.04 11.32 -16.26
C GLU A 126 -8.45 10.04 -15.53
N VAL A 127 -9.76 9.78 -15.49
CA VAL A 127 -10.31 8.51 -15.03
C VAL A 127 -9.85 7.39 -15.96
N GLY A 128 -9.36 6.29 -15.37
CA GLY A 128 -8.80 5.15 -16.07
C GLY A 128 -7.28 5.20 -16.25
N GLU A 129 -6.62 6.33 -15.96
CA GLU A 129 -5.16 6.37 -15.89
C GLU A 129 -4.66 5.52 -14.71
N VAL A 130 -3.44 5.00 -14.86
CA VAL A 130 -2.74 4.25 -13.82
C VAL A 130 -1.61 5.10 -13.26
N VAL A 131 -1.66 5.37 -11.95
CA VAL A 131 -0.67 6.16 -11.23
C VAL A 131 0.20 5.26 -10.38
N PHE A 132 1.51 5.42 -10.47
CA PHE A 132 2.51 4.85 -9.58
C PHE A 132 2.85 5.86 -8.49
N ALA A 133 2.67 5.50 -7.23
CA ALA A 133 3.07 6.31 -6.09
C ALA A 133 4.62 6.32 -5.99
N ARG A 134 5.27 7.22 -6.74
CA ARG A 134 6.72 7.40 -6.67
C ARG A 134 7.15 7.74 -5.26
N THR A 135 6.34 8.55 -4.59
CA THR A 135 6.43 8.89 -3.18
C THR A 135 5.04 8.75 -2.56
N SER A 136 4.93 8.11 -1.43
CA SER A 136 3.71 8.02 -0.63
C SER A 136 3.72 9.07 0.48
N LEU A 137 2.66 9.85 0.61
CA LEU A 137 2.45 10.84 1.67
C LEU A 137 1.41 10.32 2.67
N GLY A 138 1.82 10.07 3.90
CA GLY A 138 0.95 9.61 4.97
C GLY A 138 0.39 10.75 5.82
N PHE A 139 -0.94 10.73 6.03
CA PHE A 139 -1.64 11.60 6.98
C PHE A 139 -2.00 10.89 8.30
N ASP A 140 -1.56 9.66 8.43
CA ASP A 140 -1.99 8.74 9.50
C ASP A 140 -1.07 8.74 10.73
N GLY A 141 0.22 9.05 10.53
CA GLY A 141 1.24 9.06 11.57
C GLY A 141 1.70 7.68 12.05
N LEU A 142 1.28 6.57 11.42
CA LEU A 142 1.62 5.20 11.86
C LEU A 142 3.13 4.99 11.99
N ILE A 143 3.88 5.41 10.99
CA ILE A 143 5.33 5.17 10.95
C ILE A 143 6.09 5.81 12.11
N SER A 144 5.51 6.82 12.76
CA SER A 144 6.10 7.51 13.93
C SER A 144 6.13 6.66 15.20
N TYR A 145 5.42 5.51 15.22
CA TYR A 145 5.48 4.53 16.31
C TYR A 145 6.66 3.55 16.17
N TYR A 146 7.38 3.59 15.05
CA TYR A 146 8.47 2.66 14.74
C TYR A 146 9.83 3.35 14.81
N GLU A 147 10.83 2.65 15.36
CA GLU A 147 12.23 3.08 15.35
C GLU A 147 12.75 3.14 13.90
N GLY A 148 13.65 4.08 13.60
CA GLY A 148 14.23 4.24 12.27
C GLY A 148 13.35 5.00 11.28
N ARG A 149 12.26 5.60 11.73
CA ARG A 149 11.33 6.39 10.88
C ARG A 149 12.06 7.41 10.02
N ASP A 150 12.98 8.16 10.61
CA ASP A 150 13.70 9.24 9.93
C ASP A 150 14.73 8.73 8.90
N ASP A 151 15.11 7.46 8.96
CA ASP A 151 16.04 6.86 7.99
C ASP A 151 15.33 6.53 6.67
N VAL A 152 14.00 6.43 6.67
CA VAL A 152 13.20 6.06 5.50
C VAL A 152 12.32 7.19 4.98
N CYS A 153 12.21 8.30 5.70
CA CYS A 153 11.37 9.44 5.36
C CYS A 153 12.16 10.60 4.73
N ASP A 154 11.53 11.31 3.77
CA ASP A 154 12.07 12.56 3.19
C ASP A 154 11.70 13.76 4.10
N LEU A 155 12.60 14.08 5.05
CA LEU A 155 12.36 15.12 6.06
C LEU A 155 12.32 16.54 5.46
N ASP A 156 12.96 16.77 4.32
CA ASP A 156 12.92 18.07 3.63
C ASP A 156 11.56 18.28 2.97
N LEU A 157 11.04 17.24 2.34
CA LEU A 157 9.72 17.26 1.73
C LEU A 157 8.61 17.41 2.78
N GLU A 158 8.77 16.78 3.96
CA GLU A 158 7.85 16.96 5.09
C GLU A 158 7.79 18.41 5.55
N ARG A 159 8.96 19.03 5.77
CA ARG A 159 9.02 20.46 6.17
C ARG A 159 8.37 21.37 5.14
N ALA A 160 8.70 21.19 3.87
CA ALA A 160 8.15 21.99 2.80
C ALA A 160 6.61 21.85 2.70
N PHE A 161 6.07 20.63 2.87
CA PHE A 161 4.63 20.39 2.85
C PHE A 161 3.91 21.02 4.05
N VAL A 162 4.47 20.86 5.26
CA VAL A 162 3.92 21.44 6.50
C VAL A 162 3.85 22.96 6.39
N GLU A 163 4.91 23.61 5.89
CA GLU A 163 4.96 25.06 5.67
C GLU A 163 3.93 25.49 4.63
N HIS A 164 3.92 24.87 3.44
CA HIS A 164 3.02 25.21 2.35
C HIS A 164 1.54 25.11 2.73
N THR A 165 1.18 24.03 3.42
CA THR A 165 -0.22 23.78 3.80
C THR A 165 -0.64 24.49 5.07
N SER A 166 0.29 25.07 5.84
CA SER A 166 0.08 25.52 7.21
C SER A 166 -0.57 24.41 8.04
N TRP A 167 0.07 23.24 8.03
CA TRP A 167 -0.49 22.01 8.59
C TRP A 167 -0.96 22.18 10.03
N TYR A 168 -2.20 21.75 10.30
CA TYR A 168 -2.77 21.93 11.63
C TYR A 168 -2.09 21.02 12.66
N ALA A 169 -1.47 21.64 13.67
CA ALA A 169 -0.60 20.98 14.65
C ALA A 169 -1.27 19.89 15.51
N LYS A 170 -2.63 19.79 15.49
CA LYS A 170 -3.34 18.70 16.17
C LYS A 170 -3.58 17.47 15.27
N LEU A 171 -3.28 17.55 13.99
CA LEU A 171 -3.24 16.38 13.12
C LEU A 171 -1.90 15.63 13.30
N PRO A 172 -1.85 14.33 13.01
CA PRO A 172 -0.58 13.62 12.91
C PRO A 172 0.37 14.34 11.94
N ALA A 173 1.66 14.35 12.24
CA ALA A 173 2.64 14.90 11.33
C ALA A 173 2.62 14.12 10.01
N PRO A 174 2.57 14.80 8.86
CA PRO A 174 2.65 14.13 7.57
C PRO A 174 4.06 13.55 7.37
N TYR A 175 4.16 12.44 6.64
CA TYR A 175 5.43 11.82 6.32
C TYR A 175 5.48 11.35 4.87
N PHE A 176 6.67 11.35 4.28
CA PHE A 176 6.89 10.99 2.89
C PHE A 176 7.88 9.85 2.78
N VAL A 177 7.51 8.79 2.07
CA VAL A 177 8.38 7.64 1.82
C VAL A 177 8.39 7.31 0.34
N ASP A 178 9.58 7.17 -0.25
CA ASP A 178 9.73 6.79 -1.64
C ASP A 178 9.46 5.29 -1.84
N ALA A 179 8.86 4.95 -2.98
CA ALA A 179 8.72 3.58 -3.41
C ALA A 179 10.09 2.96 -3.76
N ASN A 180 10.15 1.63 -3.74
CA ASN A 180 11.35 0.91 -4.17
C ASN A 180 11.74 1.29 -5.62
N LYS A 181 13.03 1.62 -5.82
CA LYS A 181 13.55 2.11 -7.09
C LYS A 181 13.45 1.08 -8.22
N GLU A 182 13.71 -0.19 -7.93
CA GLU A 182 13.64 -1.26 -8.94
C GLU A 182 12.21 -1.47 -9.43
N LEU A 183 11.23 -1.40 -8.51
CA LEU A 183 9.82 -1.46 -8.87
C LEU A 183 9.38 -0.23 -9.67
N PHE A 184 9.89 0.96 -9.34
CA PHE A 184 9.62 2.14 -10.17
C PHE A 184 10.15 1.95 -11.60
N GLU A 185 11.40 1.52 -11.77
CA GLU A 185 11.98 1.26 -13.09
C GLU A 185 11.18 0.21 -13.88
N LEU A 186 10.65 -0.81 -13.20
CA LEU A 186 9.81 -1.84 -13.82
C LEU A 186 8.50 -1.28 -14.38
N PHE A 187 7.89 -0.30 -13.70
CA PHE A 187 6.53 0.19 -14.01
C PHE A 187 6.49 1.54 -14.73
N LYS A 188 7.57 2.34 -14.74
CA LYS A 188 7.58 3.74 -15.19
C LYS A 188 7.01 3.99 -16.58
N ASP A 189 7.27 3.09 -17.54
CA ASP A 189 6.81 3.25 -18.94
C ASP A 189 5.31 2.93 -19.12
N SER A 190 4.65 2.41 -18.10
CA SER A 190 3.25 1.98 -18.14
C SER A 190 2.36 2.74 -17.15
N THR A 191 2.94 3.67 -16.39
CA THR A 191 2.25 4.40 -15.33
C THR A 191 2.66 5.87 -15.32
N ARG A 192 1.77 6.72 -14.83
CA ARG A 192 2.12 8.10 -14.46
C ARG A 192 2.71 8.10 -13.05
N GLU A 193 3.85 8.72 -12.84
CA GLU A 193 4.41 8.90 -11.51
C GLU A 193 3.83 10.12 -10.78
N GLY A 194 3.84 10.08 -9.45
CA GLY A 194 3.46 11.21 -8.62
C GLY A 194 3.57 10.95 -7.13
N ILE A 195 3.22 11.96 -6.32
CA ILE A 195 3.03 11.80 -4.89
C ILE A 195 1.58 11.37 -4.65
N THR A 196 1.39 10.20 -4.03
CA THR A 196 0.08 9.67 -3.67
C THR A 196 -0.16 9.85 -2.18
N ILE A 197 -1.28 10.46 -1.80
CA ILE A 197 -1.67 10.60 -0.39
C ILE A 197 -2.39 9.34 0.09
N ALA A 198 -1.93 8.79 1.22
CA ALA A 198 -2.66 7.82 2.01
C ALA A 198 -3.35 8.55 3.19
N ALA A 199 -4.67 8.70 3.09
CA ALA A 199 -5.46 9.38 4.09
C ALA A 199 -6.06 8.38 5.10
N PRO A 200 -6.12 8.71 6.41
CA PRO A 200 -6.64 7.80 7.44
C PRO A 200 -8.17 7.64 7.39
N GLY A 201 -8.84 8.30 6.47
CA GLY A 201 -10.29 8.22 6.29
C GLY A 201 -10.72 8.70 4.91
N PHE A 202 -11.88 8.21 4.47
CA PHE A 202 -12.41 8.50 3.13
C PHE A 202 -13.08 9.87 3.01
N TYR A 203 -13.67 10.39 4.09
CA TYR A 203 -14.47 11.62 4.05
C TYR A 203 -13.65 12.86 4.36
N ALA A 204 -13.70 13.40 5.57
CA ALA A 204 -13.04 14.65 5.94
C ALA A 204 -11.52 14.64 5.73
N PRO A 205 -10.77 13.54 6.00
CA PRO A 205 -9.32 13.48 5.71
C PRO A 205 -8.96 13.64 4.24
N GLN A 206 -9.92 13.38 3.35
CA GLN A 206 -9.79 13.63 1.90
C GLN A 206 -10.59 14.87 1.45
N GLY A 207 -11.01 15.74 2.36
CA GLY A 207 -11.76 16.96 2.07
C GLY A 207 -13.20 16.74 1.61
N ARG A 208 -13.81 15.56 1.86
CA ARG A 208 -15.22 15.32 1.58
C ARG A 208 -16.07 15.85 2.73
N TRP A 209 -17.03 16.66 2.38
CA TRP A 209 -17.97 17.25 3.33
C TRP A 209 -19.37 16.69 3.10
N VAL A 210 -19.85 15.84 4.01
CA VAL A 210 -21.23 15.32 3.99
C VAL A 210 -22.08 16.11 4.97
N ARG A 211 -21.92 15.90 6.28
CA ARG A 211 -22.65 16.60 7.33
C ARG A 211 -21.72 17.42 8.24
N VAL A 212 -20.64 16.80 8.71
CA VAL A 212 -19.59 17.48 9.47
C VAL A 212 -18.54 17.99 8.51
N ALA A 213 -18.26 19.29 8.56
CA ALA A 213 -17.26 19.91 7.69
C ALA A 213 -15.84 19.45 8.03
N PRO A 214 -14.93 19.34 7.04
CA PRO A 214 -13.51 19.26 7.32
C PRO A 214 -13.04 20.46 8.16
N HIS A 215 -12.03 20.25 9.01
CA HIS A 215 -11.46 21.33 9.82
C HIS A 215 -10.90 22.45 8.95
N ASP A 216 -10.08 22.10 7.95
CA ASP A 216 -9.60 23.01 6.92
C ASP A 216 -10.31 22.72 5.59
N LYS A 217 -11.19 23.65 5.18
CA LYS A 217 -11.95 23.52 3.93
C LYS A 217 -11.10 23.80 2.68
N SER A 218 -9.97 24.48 2.86
CA SER A 218 -9.03 24.84 1.78
C SER A 218 -7.89 23.83 1.62
N LEU A 219 -7.82 22.78 2.45
CA LEU A 219 -6.70 21.84 2.44
C LEU A 219 -6.48 21.21 1.07
N ASN A 220 -7.54 20.84 0.36
CA ASN A 220 -7.41 20.24 -0.98
C ASN A 220 -6.82 21.23 -2.01
N GLU A 221 -7.14 22.53 -1.92
CA GLU A 221 -6.56 23.58 -2.79
C GLU A 221 -5.06 23.73 -2.50
N LYS A 222 -4.67 23.71 -1.23
CA LYS A 222 -3.26 23.74 -0.82
C LYS A 222 -2.51 22.48 -1.28
N ILE A 223 -3.13 21.31 -1.18
CA ILE A 223 -2.56 20.04 -1.65
C ILE A 223 -2.39 20.05 -3.19
N GLU A 224 -3.40 20.50 -3.93
CA GLU A 224 -3.37 20.60 -5.40
C GLU A 224 -2.24 21.51 -5.89
N SER A 225 -2.02 22.63 -5.19
CA SER A 225 -0.99 23.61 -5.53
C SER A 225 0.42 23.25 -5.05
N PHE A 226 0.57 22.21 -4.18
CA PHE A 226 1.87 21.83 -3.66
C PHE A 226 2.76 21.22 -4.72
N THR A 227 3.98 21.77 -4.83
CA THR A 227 5.06 21.24 -5.68
C THR A 227 6.38 21.28 -4.93
N TYR A 228 7.23 20.29 -5.16
CA TYR A 228 8.58 20.24 -4.62
C TYR A 228 9.55 19.74 -5.71
N GLY A 229 10.33 20.67 -6.27
CA GLY A 229 11.06 20.40 -7.50
C GLY A 229 10.10 20.09 -8.66
N ASN A 230 10.27 18.93 -9.27
CA ASN A 230 9.37 18.42 -10.32
C ASN A 230 8.27 17.49 -9.80
N ARG A 231 8.21 17.26 -8.47
CA ARG A 231 7.21 16.39 -7.83
C ARG A 231 5.95 17.17 -7.48
N ARG A 232 4.78 16.57 -7.73
CA ARG A 232 3.47 17.10 -7.31
C ARG A 232 2.59 15.99 -6.76
N ILE A 233 1.59 16.37 -5.97
CA ILE A 233 0.60 15.43 -5.47
C ILE A 233 -0.39 15.12 -6.59
N THR A 234 -0.65 13.84 -6.83
CA THR A 234 -1.45 13.36 -7.95
C THR A 234 -2.81 12.83 -7.54
N ASN A 235 -2.90 12.12 -6.43
CA ASN A 235 -4.10 11.38 -6.06
C ASN A 235 -4.17 11.02 -4.59
N PHE A 236 -5.37 10.60 -4.15
CA PHE A 236 -5.66 10.09 -2.82
C PHE A 236 -6.01 8.60 -2.85
N GLU A 237 -5.43 7.84 -1.90
CA GLU A 237 -5.84 6.50 -1.50
C GLU A 237 -5.74 6.37 0.04
N MET A 238 -5.63 5.19 0.63
CA MET A 238 -5.77 5.02 2.08
C MET A 238 -4.75 4.07 2.74
N GLU A 239 -3.74 3.54 2.03
CA GLU A 239 -2.87 2.46 2.54
C GLU A 239 -1.37 2.61 2.16
N GLY A 240 -1.08 3.28 1.07
CA GLY A 240 0.25 3.27 0.43
C GLY A 240 1.39 3.79 1.29
N SER A 241 1.16 4.75 2.17
CA SER A 241 2.19 5.33 3.03
C SER A 241 2.69 4.33 4.09
N ALA A 242 1.76 3.63 4.75
CA ALA A 242 2.10 2.59 5.72
C ALA A 242 2.83 1.43 5.05
N LEU A 243 2.36 1.01 3.86
CA LEU A 243 3.02 -0.03 3.09
C LEU A 243 4.46 0.36 2.73
N ALA A 244 4.67 1.57 2.20
CA ALA A 244 5.99 2.05 1.82
C ALA A 244 6.92 2.16 3.04
N GLY A 245 6.42 2.77 4.13
CA GLY A 245 7.20 2.99 5.36
C GLY A 245 7.59 1.69 6.06
N LEU A 246 6.64 0.82 6.32
CA LEU A 246 6.91 -0.45 7.01
C LEU A 246 7.79 -1.38 6.17
N ALA A 247 7.53 -1.47 4.86
CA ALA A 247 8.36 -2.28 3.98
C ALA A 247 9.82 -1.78 3.95
N ALA A 248 10.02 -0.45 3.90
CA ALA A 248 11.36 0.13 3.94
C ALA A 248 12.09 -0.17 5.25
N LEU A 249 11.42 -0.01 6.40
CA LEU A 249 11.97 -0.32 7.72
C LEU A 249 12.34 -1.80 7.88
N LEU A 250 11.53 -2.70 7.30
CA LEU A 250 11.74 -4.14 7.35
C LEU A 250 12.67 -4.66 6.25
N GLY A 251 13.15 -3.80 5.33
CA GLY A 251 14.08 -4.18 4.26
C GLY A 251 13.41 -4.86 3.06
N HIS A 252 12.08 -4.74 2.91
CA HIS A 252 11.31 -5.26 1.78
C HIS A 252 11.21 -4.26 0.64
N ARG A 253 10.87 -4.73 -0.56
CA ARG A 253 10.55 -3.87 -1.71
C ARG A 253 9.05 -3.61 -1.72
N ALA A 254 8.64 -2.34 -1.83
CA ALA A 254 7.22 -2.01 -1.92
C ALA A 254 6.91 -0.96 -2.99
N ALA A 255 5.71 -1.07 -3.57
CA ALA A 255 5.12 -0.08 -4.46
C ALA A 255 3.60 -0.05 -4.33
N THR A 256 3.00 1.13 -4.53
CA THR A 256 1.55 1.30 -4.67
C THR A 256 1.24 1.80 -6.07
N ILE A 257 0.33 1.10 -6.75
CA ILE A 257 -0.15 1.42 -8.11
C ILE A 257 -1.66 1.51 -8.03
N CYS A 258 -2.22 2.62 -8.52
CA CYS A 258 -3.66 2.86 -8.44
C CYS A 258 -4.26 3.23 -9.80
N THR A 259 -5.39 2.63 -10.12
CA THR A 259 -6.26 3.16 -11.19
C THR A 259 -7.06 4.34 -10.67
N ILE A 260 -7.10 5.43 -11.43
CA ILE A 260 -7.93 6.58 -11.13
C ILE A 260 -9.40 6.23 -11.45
N ILE A 261 -10.25 6.33 -10.43
CA ILE A 261 -11.70 6.07 -10.55
C ILE A 261 -12.56 7.30 -10.25
N ALA A 262 -11.96 8.39 -9.78
CA ALA A 262 -12.64 9.65 -9.52
C ALA A 262 -11.71 10.82 -9.82
N GLN A 263 -12.29 11.90 -10.35
CA GLN A 263 -11.61 13.17 -10.58
C GLN A 263 -12.16 14.20 -9.57
N ARG A 264 -11.31 14.58 -8.60
CA ARG A 264 -11.73 15.39 -7.46
C ARG A 264 -11.98 16.85 -7.83
N VAL A 265 -11.19 17.40 -8.75
CA VAL A 265 -11.33 18.78 -9.25
C VAL A 265 -12.62 18.90 -10.07
N ALA A 266 -12.87 17.97 -10.98
CA ALA A 266 -14.09 17.93 -11.78
C ALA A 266 -15.32 17.41 -11.02
N LYS A 267 -15.14 16.97 -9.74
CA LYS A 267 -16.21 16.40 -8.88
C LYS A 267 -16.96 15.24 -9.54
N SER A 268 -16.26 14.43 -10.33
CA SER A 268 -16.81 13.27 -11.02
C SER A 268 -16.28 11.97 -10.45
N ALA A 269 -17.08 10.92 -10.53
CA ALA A 269 -16.69 9.57 -10.14
C ALA A 269 -17.23 8.57 -11.16
N CYS A 270 -16.42 7.56 -11.48
CA CYS A 270 -16.80 6.46 -12.34
C CYS A 270 -17.29 5.29 -11.49
N THR A 271 -18.52 4.87 -11.70
CA THR A 271 -19.09 3.69 -11.01
C THR A 271 -18.76 2.38 -11.71
N ASP A 272 -18.53 2.41 -13.03
CA ASP A 272 -18.10 1.25 -13.81
C ASP A 272 -16.58 1.30 -14.06
N TYR A 273 -15.80 1.16 -13.01
CA TYR A 273 -14.34 1.21 -13.03
C TYR A 273 -13.66 -0.17 -13.20
N LYS A 274 -14.43 -1.26 -13.17
CA LYS A 274 -13.88 -2.62 -13.26
C LYS A 274 -13.02 -2.86 -14.50
N PRO A 275 -13.36 -2.38 -15.70
CA PRO A 275 -12.49 -2.56 -16.88
C PRO A 275 -11.10 -1.91 -16.72
N PHE A 276 -11.02 -0.75 -16.08
CA PHE A 276 -9.76 -0.07 -15.82
C PHE A 276 -8.89 -0.84 -14.81
N VAL A 277 -9.52 -1.39 -13.76
CA VAL A 277 -8.85 -2.24 -12.78
C VAL A 277 -8.30 -3.51 -13.43
N ARG A 278 -9.06 -4.16 -14.33
CA ARG A 278 -8.56 -5.34 -15.06
C ARG A 278 -7.32 -5.04 -15.88
N ARG A 279 -7.31 -3.93 -16.63
CA ARG A 279 -6.12 -3.50 -17.40
C ARG A 279 -4.89 -3.28 -16.50
N MET A 280 -5.08 -2.65 -15.34
CA MET A 280 -4.00 -2.48 -14.36
C MET A 280 -3.50 -3.83 -13.84
N ILE A 281 -4.40 -4.76 -13.53
CA ILE A 281 -4.06 -6.12 -13.06
C ILE A 281 -3.22 -6.85 -14.10
N GLU A 282 -3.68 -6.91 -15.36
CA GLU A 282 -2.97 -7.57 -16.46
C GLU A 282 -1.56 -6.99 -16.64
N MET A 283 -1.45 -5.68 -16.72
CA MET A 283 -0.17 -4.97 -16.82
C MET A 283 0.74 -5.31 -15.63
N ALA A 284 0.21 -5.33 -14.41
CA ALA A 284 0.99 -5.59 -13.22
C ALA A 284 1.47 -7.05 -13.15
N LEU A 285 0.61 -8.01 -13.45
CA LEU A 285 0.96 -9.43 -13.48
C LEU A 285 2.05 -9.72 -14.52
N ASP A 286 1.92 -9.14 -15.72
CA ASP A 286 2.91 -9.32 -16.78
C ASP A 286 4.28 -8.80 -16.37
N LYS A 287 4.34 -7.60 -15.80
CA LYS A 287 5.60 -7.02 -15.33
C LYS A 287 6.20 -7.81 -14.15
N LEU A 288 5.39 -8.17 -13.14
CA LEU A 288 5.86 -8.92 -11.99
C LEU A 288 6.32 -10.33 -12.34
N SER A 289 5.79 -10.95 -13.40
CA SER A 289 6.25 -12.26 -13.86
C SER A 289 7.67 -12.25 -14.41
N THR A 290 8.25 -11.07 -14.70
CA THR A 290 9.63 -10.93 -15.19
C THR A 290 10.67 -10.83 -14.08
N LEU A 291 10.26 -10.67 -12.82
CA LEU A 291 11.15 -10.65 -11.65
C LEU A 291 11.55 -12.09 -11.28
#